data_d154b8924ef1370214ea75b80002262d
#
_entry.id   d154b8924ef1370214ea75b80002262d
#
_cell.length_a   1.000
_cell.length_b   1.000
_cell.length_c   1.000
_cell.angle_alpha   90.00
_cell.angle_beta   90.00
_cell.angle_gamma   90.00
#
_symmetry.space_group_name_H-M   'P 1'
#
loop_
_entity.id
_entity.type
_entity.pdbx_description
1 polymer ?
#
loop_
_entity_poly.entity_id
_entity_poly.type
_entity_poly.pdbx_seq_one_letter_code
_entity_poly.pdbx_strand_id
1 'polypeptide(L)'
;MASTFSPDLRIELIGAGEQPGVWGTTTNTNLGTLIEDAIAGYISVSVTSANQAFTANNGAADQARNATIALTTTTTAAFAVYAPPAAKQYVIYNTTAYAATIYNSTVLGNTTAAGLGVTVAAGKKLAVFSDGTNFREVEAATFAGILPVVNGGTGVTTSTGTGSVVLSNSPTLVTPALGTPSALVGTNITGTAAGLNIGGNAATATLATNATTAAAATTLVTAGFSIVESGGKLYFKYGATNIASMDSSGNFITLANVTAYDTP
;
A
#
# COMPACT_ATOMS: atom_id res chain seq x y z
N MET A 1 34.54 -53.93 0.73
CA MET A 1 34.85 -52.50 1.06
C MET A 1 33.70 -52.01 1.91
N ALA A 2 33.96 -51.45 3.07
CA ALA A 2 32.90 -51.05 4.00
C ALA A 2 31.96 -50.03 3.38
N SER A 3 30.66 -50.12 3.65
CA SER A 3 29.69 -49.13 3.27
C SER A 3 30.06 -47.74 3.82
N THR A 4 29.76 -46.69 3.05
CA THR A 4 29.97 -45.30 3.43
C THR A 4 28.62 -44.55 3.38
N PHE A 5 28.61 -43.28 3.64
CA PHE A 5 27.39 -42.46 3.60
C PHE A 5 27.60 -41.22 2.74
N SER A 6 26.57 -40.83 2.01
CA SER A 6 26.58 -39.58 1.25
C SER A 6 26.74 -38.38 2.19
N PRO A 7 27.44 -37.29 1.78
CA PRO A 7 27.79 -36.20 2.67
C PRO A 7 26.58 -35.39 3.19
N ASP A 8 25.63 -35.07 2.33
CA ASP A 8 24.52 -34.19 2.67
C ASP A 8 23.29 -34.94 3.22
N LEU A 9 22.81 -35.94 2.48
CA LEU A 9 21.63 -36.71 2.86
C LEU A 9 21.96 -37.94 3.72
N ARG A 10 23.23 -38.29 3.91
CA ARG A 10 23.69 -39.40 4.76
C ARG A 10 23.04 -40.73 4.39
N ILE A 11 22.80 -40.93 3.06
CA ILE A 11 22.29 -42.16 2.48
C ILE A 11 23.42 -43.18 2.45
N GLU A 12 23.14 -44.43 2.79
CA GLU A 12 24.12 -45.48 2.76
C GLU A 12 24.54 -45.82 1.32
N LEU A 13 25.84 -45.76 1.06
CA LEU A 13 26.46 -46.16 -0.18
C LEU A 13 27.06 -47.56 0.02
N ILE A 14 26.34 -48.55 -0.47
CA ILE A 14 26.70 -49.97 -0.26
C ILE A 14 28.04 -50.27 -0.92
N GLY A 15 28.99 -50.77 -0.17
CA GLY A 15 30.28 -51.20 -0.69
C GLY A 15 30.17 -52.46 -1.58
N ALA A 16 31.04 -52.55 -2.59
CA ALA A 16 31.06 -53.71 -3.47
C ALA A 16 31.30 -55.02 -2.70
N GLY A 17 30.41 -56.00 -2.86
CA GLY A 17 30.46 -57.27 -2.17
C GLY A 17 29.88 -57.28 -0.75
N GLU A 18 29.39 -56.15 -0.28
CA GLU A 18 28.70 -56.07 1.02
C GLU A 18 27.22 -56.35 0.93
N GLN A 19 26.62 -56.64 2.07
CA GLN A 19 25.20 -56.88 2.25
C GLN A 19 24.61 -58.00 1.38
N PRO A 20 25.26 -59.16 1.23
CA PRO A 20 24.71 -60.26 0.45
C PRO A 20 23.36 -60.70 1.02
N GLY A 21 22.31 -60.67 0.21
CA GLY A 21 20.95 -61.02 0.59
C GLY A 21 20.14 -59.92 1.28
N VAL A 22 20.74 -58.78 1.68
CA VAL A 22 20.04 -57.68 2.35
C VAL A 22 20.16 -56.31 1.63
N TRP A 23 20.97 -56.23 0.56
CA TRP A 23 21.16 -54.98 -0.21
C TRP A 23 19.85 -54.38 -0.72
N GLY A 24 18.84 -55.22 -1.04
CA GLY A 24 17.51 -54.74 -1.44
C GLY A 24 16.80 -54.00 -0.35
N THR A 25 16.93 -54.39 0.92
CA THR A 25 16.36 -53.70 2.06
C THR A 25 17.02 -52.33 2.23
N THR A 26 18.33 -52.24 2.17
CA THR A 26 19.07 -50.97 2.24
C THR A 26 18.68 -50.05 1.08
N THR A 27 18.59 -50.58 -0.14
CA THR A 27 18.17 -49.82 -1.31
C THR A 27 16.75 -49.29 -1.16
N ASN A 28 15.82 -50.11 -0.70
CA ASN A 28 14.43 -49.69 -0.45
C ASN A 28 14.35 -48.64 0.65
N THR A 29 15.10 -48.75 1.75
CA THR A 29 15.21 -47.73 2.77
C THR A 29 15.74 -46.41 2.21
N ASN A 30 16.83 -46.47 1.44
CA ASN A 30 17.43 -45.29 0.84
C ASN A 30 16.44 -44.55 -0.10
N LEU A 31 15.77 -45.26 -0.99
CA LEU A 31 14.88 -44.70 -2.00
C LEU A 31 13.48 -44.35 -1.42
N GLY A 32 12.85 -45.35 -0.75
CA GLY A 32 11.46 -45.25 -0.31
C GLY A 32 11.26 -44.55 1.03
N THR A 33 12.34 -44.24 1.76
CA THR A 33 12.27 -43.50 3.01
C THR A 33 13.17 -42.29 2.98
N LEU A 34 14.49 -42.49 2.80
CA LEU A 34 15.41 -41.36 3.03
C LEU A 34 15.38 -40.31 1.94
N ILE A 35 15.26 -40.73 0.66
CA ILE A 35 15.10 -39.77 -0.45
C ILE A 35 13.69 -39.18 -0.47
N GLU A 36 12.67 -40.01 -0.22
CA GLU A 36 11.30 -39.55 -0.15
C GLU A 36 11.11 -38.48 0.95
N ASP A 37 11.62 -38.73 2.17
CA ASP A 37 11.61 -37.75 3.26
C ASP A 37 12.33 -36.43 2.88
N ALA A 38 13.45 -36.54 2.14
CA ALA A 38 14.22 -35.38 1.72
C ALA A 38 13.48 -34.50 0.69
N ILE A 39 12.57 -35.08 -0.08
CA ILE A 39 11.83 -34.41 -1.16
C ILE A 39 10.42 -34.00 -0.68
N ALA A 40 9.70 -34.90 -0.01
CA ALA A 40 8.29 -34.74 0.34
C ALA A 40 8.01 -34.83 1.85
N GLY A 41 9.00 -35.17 2.67
CA GLY A 41 8.81 -35.44 4.08
C GLY A 41 8.37 -34.19 4.87
N TYR A 42 7.46 -34.43 5.81
CA TYR A 42 7.00 -33.44 6.79
C TYR A 42 7.18 -34.00 8.19
N ILE A 43 7.82 -33.25 9.08
CA ILE A 43 7.98 -33.63 10.47
C ILE A 43 7.65 -32.45 11.40
N SER A 44 7.07 -32.76 12.56
CA SER A 44 6.91 -31.80 13.66
C SER A 44 8.01 -32.05 14.70
N VAL A 45 8.77 -31.00 15.01
CA VAL A 45 9.86 -31.04 15.99
C VAL A 45 9.49 -30.17 17.19
N SER A 46 9.43 -30.78 18.38
CA SER A 46 9.23 -30.05 19.62
C SER A 46 10.57 -29.56 20.16
N VAL A 47 10.75 -28.24 20.17
CA VAL A 47 11.94 -27.60 20.73
C VAL A 47 11.71 -27.37 22.23
N THR A 48 12.52 -27.98 23.07
CA THR A 48 12.35 -27.96 24.54
C THR A 48 13.38 -27.10 25.26
N SER A 49 14.31 -26.48 24.50
CA SER A 49 15.38 -25.63 25.03
C SER A 49 15.57 -24.39 24.16
N ALA A 50 16.32 -23.41 24.63
CA ALA A 50 16.65 -22.20 23.87
C ALA A 50 17.42 -22.50 22.57
N ASN A 51 18.22 -23.56 22.56
CA ASN A 51 19.04 -24.02 21.45
C ASN A 51 18.92 -25.54 21.31
N GLN A 52 18.55 -26.02 20.12
CA GLN A 52 18.37 -27.46 19.87
C GLN A 52 18.86 -27.85 18.48
N ALA A 53 19.71 -28.86 18.38
CA ALA A 53 20.10 -29.45 17.10
C ALA A 53 19.04 -30.44 16.61
N PHE A 54 18.81 -30.46 15.29
CA PHE A 54 18.06 -31.52 14.66
C PHE A 54 18.86 -32.84 14.64
N THR A 55 18.15 -33.94 14.84
CA THR A 55 18.78 -35.24 14.66
C THR A 55 19.14 -35.43 13.19
N ALA A 56 20.29 -36.06 12.92
CA ALA A 56 20.76 -36.41 11.61
C ALA A 56 21.52 -37.73 11.67
N ASN A 57 20.95 -38.80 11.09
CA ASN A 57 21.38 -40.15 11.24
C ASN A 57 21.99 -40.72 9.91
N ASN A 58 22.96 -41.61 10.02
CA ASN A 58 23.48 -42.37 8.89
C ASN A 58 22.49 -43.47 8.52
N GLY A 59 22.02 -43.50 7.28
CA GLY A 59 21.20 -44.57 6.75
C GLY A 59 19.86 -44.80 7.45
N ALA A 60 19.37 -43.86 8.23
CA ALA A 60 18.11 -43.94 8.95
C ALA A 60 17.36 -42.63 8.91
N ALA A 61 16.03 -42.66 9.09
CA ALA A 61 15.20 -41.47 9.18
C ALA A 61 15.62 -40.57 10.34
N ASP A 62 15.49 -39.27 10.15
CA ASP A 62 15.84 -38.25 11.14
C ASP A 62 15.05 -36.94 10.90
N GLN A 63 15.22 -35.96 11.80
CA GLN A 63 14.54 -34.69 11.72
C GLN A 63 15.06 -33.83 10.55
N ALA A 64 16.37 -33.74 10.42
CA ALA A 64 17.03 -32.86 9.46
C ALA A 64 16.81 -33.30 8.00
N ARG A 65 16.40 -34.54 7.77
CA ARG A 65 16.19 -35.09 6.42
C ARG A 65 14.93 -34.53 5.77
N ASN A 66 13.87 -34.27 6.56
CA ASN A 66 12.59 -33.87 6.03
C ASN A 66 12.66 -32.55 5.25
N ALA A 67 11.88 -32.47 4.16
CA ALA A 67 11.77 -31.29 3.33
C ALA A 67 11.08 -30.14 4.09
N THR A 68 10.06 -30.47 4.89
CA THR A 68 9.33 -29.51 5.71
C THR A 68 9.46 -29.87 7.18
N ILE A 69 9.89 -28.90 7.98
CA ILE A 69 10.03 -29.04 9.44
C ILE A 69 9.12 -28.04 10.11
N ALA A 70 8.08 -28.53 10.80
CA ALA A 70 7.21 -27.71 11.64
C ALA A 70 7.82 -27.66 13.04
N LEU A 71 8.02 -26.43 13.57
CA LEU A 71 8.57 -26.22 14.89
C LEU A 71 7.44 -25.96 15.88
N THR A 72 7.42 -26.73 16.96
CA THR A 72 6.67 -26.43 18.18
C THR A 72 7.65 -26.15 19.32
N THR A 73 7.24 -25.51 20.40
CA THR A 73 8.13 -25.25 21.52
C THR A 73 7.41 -25.31 22.84
N THR A 74 8.14 -25.68 23.88
CA THR A 74 7.74 -25.55 25.27
C THR A 74 8.43 -24.36 25.96
N THR A 75 9.35 -23.66 25.27
CA THR A 75 9.99 -22.44 25.77
C THR A 75 9.02 -21.25 25.65
N THR A 76 9.24 -20.22 26.47
CA THR A 76 8.45 -18.98 26.49
C THR A 76 9.22 -17.78 25.92
N ALA A 77 10.20 -18.04 25.04
CA ALA A 77 11.05 -17.03 24.43
C ALA A 77 11.47 -17.47 23.02
N ALA A 78 12.09 -16.56 22.27
CA ALA A 78 12.72 -16.87 21.00
C ALA A 78 13.78 -17.96 21.18
N PHE A 79 13.94 -18.83 20.18
CA PHE A 79 14.81 -19.98 20.24
C PHE A 79 15.56 -20.20 18.91
N ALA A 80 16.59 -21.03 18.96
CA ALA A 80 17.35 -21.41 17.77
C ALA A 80 17.33 -22.92 17.55
N VAL A 81 17.31 -23.31 16.28
CA VAL A 81 17.46 -24.70 15.85
C VAL A 81 18.67 -24.82 14.93
N TYR A 82 19.34 -25.97 14.97
CA TYR A 82 20.58 -26.19 14.28
C TYR A 82 20.47 -27.40 13.39
N ALA A 83 20.52 -27.16 12.08
CA ALA A 83 20.60 -28.21 11.06
C ALA A 83 22.05 -28.74 10.95
N PRO A 84 22.27 -29.95 10.40
CA PRO A 84 23.61 -30.44 10.11
C PRO A 84 24.33 -29.53 9.11
N PRO A 85 25.70 -29.51 9.12
CA PRO A 85 26.47 -28.74 8.15
C PRO A 85 26.45 -29.41 6.78
N ALA A 86 25.31 -29.27 6.08
CA ALA A 86 25.04 -29.92 4.80
C ALA A 86 24.27 -28.98 3.87
N ALA A 87 24.50 -29.09 2.57
CA ALA A 87 23.77 -28.34 1.56
C ALA A 87 22.37 -28.95 1.38
N LYS A 88 21.32 -28.17 1.71
CA LYS A 88 19.95 -28.65 1.57
C LYS A 88 18.96 -27.48 1.60
N GLN A 89 17.84 -27.66 0.90
CA GLN A 89 16.69 -26.78 0.99
C GLN A 89 15.69 -27.28 2.03
N TYR A 90 15.06 -26.36 2.75
CA TYR A 90 14.05 -26.64 3.76
C TYR A 90 12.87 -25.68 3.63
N VAL A 91 11.70 -26.14 4.02
CA VAL A 91 10.60 -25.27 4.43
C VAL A 91 10.49 -25.35 5.95
N ILE A 92 10.76 -24.25 6.63
CA ILE A 92 10.61 -24.14 8.08
C ILE A 92 9.27 -23.51 8.38
N TYR A 93 8.44 -24.23 9.13
CA TYR A 93 7.14 -23.75 9.59
C TYR A 93 7.18 -23.53 11.11
N ASN A 94 7.32 -22.30 11.52
CA ASN A 94 7.30 -21.93 12.92
C ASN A 94 5.84 -21.79 13.39
N THR A 95 5.31 -22.80 14.06
CA THR A 95 3.93 -22.79 14.57
C THR A 95 3.81 -22.12 15.96
N THR A 96 4.90 -21.60 16.52
CA THR A 96 4.97 -21.07 17.86
C THR A 96 4.63 -19.58 17.91
N ALA A 97 4.44 -19.05 19.13
CA ALA A 97 4.24 -17.63 19.38
C ALA A 97 5.56 -16.83 19.44
N TYR A 98 6.71 -17.48 19.24
CA TYR A 98 8.03 -16.87 19.36
C TYR A 98 8.80 -16.98 18.04
N ALA A 99 9.77 -16.09 17.83
CA ALA A 99 10.67 -16.19 16.69
C ALA A 99 11.59 -17.42 16.80
N ALA A 100 11.81 -18.13 15.70
CA ALA A 100 12.72 -19.26 15.60
C ALA A 100 13.82 -18.93 14.59
N THR A 101 15.10 -19.05 14.99
CA THR A 101 16.22 -18.86 14.07
C THR A 101 16.84 -20.21 13.72
N ILE A 102 17.00 -20.50 12.42
CA ILE A 102 17.70 -21.71 11.96
C ILE A 102 19.14 -21.38 11.56
N TYR A 103 20.06 -22.19 12.03
CA TYR A 103 21.50 -22.15 11.71
C TYR A 103 21.98 -23.51 11.20
N ASN A 104 23.12 -23.52 10.48
CA ASN A 104 23.94 -24.74 10.41
C ASN A 104 24.78 -24.86 11.69
N SER A 105 24.91 -26.07 12.17
CA SER A 105 25.87 -26.40 13.24
C SER A 105 27.29 -26.46 12.71
N THR A 106 28.27 -26.12 13.52
CA THR A 106 29.71 -26.29 13.15
C THR A 106 30.10 -27.75 13.04
N VAL A 107 29.46 -28.62 13.84
CA VAL A 107 29.64 -30.06 13.86
C VAL A 107 28.28 -30.70 14.04
N LEU A 108 28.05 -31.82 13.42
CA LEU A 108 26.80 -32.56 13.50
C LEU A 108 26.32 -32.73 14.95
N GLY A 109 25.11 -32.31 15.21
CA GLY A 109 24.42 -32.45 16.48
C GLY A 109 24.79 -31.41 17.55
N ASN A 110 25.69 -30.46 17.27
CA ASN A 110 25.97 -29.37 18.21
C ASN A 110 25.03 -28.16 17.97
N THR A 111 25.02 -27.25 18.94
CA THR A 111 24.22 -26.01 18.93
C THR A 111 25.10 -24.76 18.79
N THR A 112 26.20 -24.87 18.05
CA THR A 112 27.10 -23.77 17.71
C THR A 112 26.91 -23.41 16.25
N ALA A 113 26.55 -22.15 15.96
CA ALA A 113 26.33 -21.68 14.60
C ALA A 113 27.63 -21.67 13.78
N ALA A 114 27.61 -22.27 12.58
CA ALA A 114 28.72 -22.25 11.63
C ALA A 114 28.80 -20.93 10.86
N GLY A 115 27.66 -20.26 10.63
CA GLY A 115 27.57 -19.05 9.85
C GLY A 115 26.26 -18.31 10.09
N LEU A 116 25.76 -17.65 9.06
CA LEU A 116 24.53 -16.86 9.13
C LEU A 116 23.30 -17.77 9.30
N GLY A 117 22.37 -17.35 10.12
CA GLY A 117 21.07 -17.96 10.30
C GLY A 117 19.95 -17.13 9.67
N VAL A 118 18.79 -17.78 9.52
CA VAL A 118 17.55 -17.15 9.06
C VAL A 118 16.50 -17.22 10.16
N THR A 119 15.87 -16.11 10.46
CA THR A 119 14.81 -16.01 11.48
C THR A 119 13.43 -16.15 10.84
N VAL A 120 12.67 -17.14 11.29
CA VAL A 120 11.29 -17.37 10.94
C VAL A 120 10.40 -16.79 12.04
N ALA A 121 9.65 -15.75 11.73
CA ALA A 121 8.78 -15.09 12.71
C ALA A 121 7.68 -16.04 13.23
N ALA A 122 7.10 -15.68 14.39
CA ALA A 122 6.00 -16.42 15.02
C ALA A 122 4.84 -16.69 14.04
N GLY A 123 4.38 -17.93 13.96
CA GLY A 123 3.27 -18.35 13.10
C GLY A 123 3.56 -18.31 11.59
N LYS A 124 4.82 -18.08 11.16
CA LYS A 124 5.19 -17.98 9.74
C LYS A 124 5.87 -19.24 9.23
N LYS A 125 5.85 -19.40 7.91
CA LYS A 125 6.60 -20.42 7.17
C LYS A 125 7.51 -19.73 6.16
N LEU A 126 8.70 -20.28 5.96
CA LEU A 126 9.71 -19.72 5.10
C LEU A 126 10.48 -20.81 4.41
N ALA A 127 10.68 -20.69 3.09
CA ALA A 127 11.59 -21.54 2.36
C ALA A 127 13.02 -21.00 2.53
N VAL A 128 13.94 -21.85 2.91
CA VAL A 128 15.33 -21.51 3.15
C VAL A 128 16.25 -22.55 2.53
N PHE A 129 17.47 -22.17 2.20
CA PHE A 129 18.49 -23.13 1.80
C PHE A 129 19.78 -22.93 2.62
N SER A 130 20.46 -24.03 2.81
CA SER A 130 21.79 -24.09 3.42
C SER A 130 22.84 -24.35 2.34
N ASP A 131 23.97 -23.67 2.40
CA ASP A 131 25.18 -23.96 1.62
C ASP A 131 26.18 -24.84 2.41
N GLY A 132 25.75 -25.40 3.55
CA GLY A 132 26.57 -26.15 4.48
C GLY A 132 27.16 -25.30 5.62
N THR A 133 27.17 -23.97 5.47
CA THR A 133 27.68 -23.03 6.47
C THR A 133 26.61 -21.99 6.83
N ASN A 134 26.00 -21.36 5.84
CA ASN A 134 25.04 -20.30 5.99
C ASN A 134 23.64 -20.75 5.57
N PHE A 135 22.63 -20.27 6.28
CA PHE A 135 21.26 -20.28 5.80
C PHE A 135 20.93 -18.97 5.08
N ARG A 136 20.13 -19.08 4.01
CA ARG A 136 19.59 -17.96 3.25
C ARG A 136 18.11 -18.22 2.96
N GLU A 137 17.34 -17.14 2.86
CA GLU A 137 15.96 -17.24 2.40
C GLU A 137 15.93 -17.55 0.91
N VAL A 138 14.99 -18.40 0.50
CA VAL A 138 14.57 -18.49 -0.90
C VAL A 138 13.57 -17.38 -1.09
N GLU A 139 14.05 -16.22 -1.55
CA GLU A 139 13.21 -15.06 -1.75
C GLU A 139 12.11 -15.36 -2.79
N ALA A 140 10.85 -15.27 -2.37
CA ALA A 140 9.80 -14.96 -3.32
C ALA A 140 10.09 -13.54 -3.83
N ALA A 141 10.03 -13.32 -5.15
CA ALA A 141 10.31 -12.02 -5.75
C ALA A 141 9.62 -10.91 -4.94
N THR A 142 10.38 -10.23 -4.09
CA THR A 142 9.92 -9.02 -3.44
C THR A 142 9.93 -7.96 -4.53
N PHE A 143 8.80 -7.34 -4.76
CA PHE A 143 8.76 -6.15 -5.62
C PHE A 143 9.55 -5.04 -4.94
N ALA A 144 10.88 -5.06 -5.15
CA ALA A 144 11.73 -3.95 -4.74
C ALA A 144 11.52 -2.84 -5.78
N GLY A 145 10.73 -1.84 -5.44
CA GLY A 145 10.48 -0.70 -6.31
C GLY A 145 9.01 -0.34 -6.48
N ILE A 146 8.72 0.43 -7.51
CA ILE A 146 7.37 0.87 -7.85
C ILE A 146 6.60 -0.29 -8.48
N LEU A 147 5.51 -0.74 -7.86
CA LEU A 147 4.59 -1.66 -8.51
C LEU A 147 3.91 -0.94 -9.68
N PRO A 148 4.10 -1.40 -10.93
CA PRO A 148 3.46 -0.77 -12.08
C PRO A 148 1.94 -0.72 -11.97
N VAL A 149 1.32 0.30 -12.55
CA VAL A 149 -0.15 0.47 -12.56
C VAL A 149 -0.86 -0.74 -13.17
N VAL A 150 -0.26 -1.37 -14.20
CA VAL A 150 -0.78 -2.59 -14.84
C VAL A 150 -0.90 -3.77 -13.87
N ASN A 151 -0.12 -3.78 -12.80
CA ASN A 151 -0.14 -4.79 -11.74
C ASN A 151 -0.85 -4.33 -10.46
N GLY A 152 -1.63 -3.24 -10.55
CA GLY A 152 -2.40 -2.68 -9.43
C GLY A 152 -1.63 -1.70 -8.55
N GLY A 153 -0.42 -1.28 -8.94
CA GLY A 153 0.34 -0.26 -8.22
C GLY A 153 -0.09 1.17 -8.56
N THR A 154 0.40 2.12 -7.80
CA THR A 154 0.16 3.56 -8.04
C THR A 154 1.09 4.16 -9.09
N GLY A 155 2.15 3.45 -9.48
CA GLY A 155 3.19 3.92 -10.39
C GLY A 155 4.15 4.94 -9.77
N VAL A 156 4.06 5.20 -8.46
CA VAL A 156 4.92 6.16 -7.74
C VAL A 156 5.40 5.57 -6.42
N THR A 157 6.57 6.02 -5.94
CA THR A 157 7.17 5.58 -4.66
C THR A 157 6.60 6.29 -3.44
N THR A 158 5.93 7.44 -3.65
CA THR A 158 5.36 8.25 -2.58
C THR A 158 3.85 8.25 -2.66
N SER A 159 3.16 7.97 -1.56
CA SER A 159 1.73 8.17 -1.44
C SER A 159 1.44 9.58 -0.93
N THR A 160 0.53 10.29 -1.59
CA THR A 160 0.07 11.62 -1.18
C THR A 160 -1.25 11.53 -0.43
N GLY A 161 -1.32 10.69 0.59
CA GLY A 161 -2.53 10.48 1.39
C GLY A 161 -2.67 9.06 1.90
N THR A 162 -3.70 8.84 2.72
CA THR A 162 -4.09 7.54 3.25
C THR A 162 -5.45 7.15 2.67
N GLY A 163 -5.56 5.99 2.05
CA GLY A 163 -6.84 5.48 1.54
C GLY A 163 -6.78 4.96 0.11
N SER A 164 -7.92 4.95 -0.57
CA SER A 164 -8.07 4.37 -1.90
C SER A 164 -7.40 5.20 -2.98
N VAL A 165 -6.71 4.52 -3.90
CA VAL A 165 -6.08 5.14 -5.07
C VAL A 165 -7.08 5.19 -6.23
N VAL A 166 -7.16 6.35 -6.88
CA VAL A 166 -8.02 6.56 -8.06
C VAL A 166 -7.21 6.29 -9.31
N LEU A 167 -7.58 5.25 -10.06
CA LEU A 167 -6.87 4.78 -11.27
C LEU A 167 -7.68 4.93 -12.56
N SER A 168 -8.88 5.51 -12.51
CA SER A 168 -9.75 5.68 -13.68
C SER A 168 -9.63 7.07 -14.29
N ASN A 169 -9.73 7.18 -15.63
CA ASN A 169 -9.74 8.45 -16.35
C ASN A 169 -10.94 9.33 -16.01
N SER A 170 -12.03 8.74 -15.54
CA SER A 170 -13.24 9.43 -15.11
C SER A 170 -13.76 8.78 -13.83
N PRO A 171 -13.07 8.93 -12.71
CA PRO A 171 -13.47 8.30 -11.47
C PRO A 171 -14.75 8.92 -10.93
N THR A 172 -15.68 8.09 -10.51
CA THR A 172 -16.81 8.55 -9.70
C THR A 172 -16.33 8.69 -8.26
N LEU A 173 -16.21 9.92 -7.79
CA LEU A 173 -15.86 10.21 -6.41
C LEU A 173 -17.12 10.51 -5.60
N VAL A 174 -17.39 9.72 -4.58
CA VAL A 174 -18.51 9.96 -3.65
C VAL A 174 -18.02 10.85 -2.54
N THR A 175 -18.61 12.06 -2.39
CA THR A 175 -18.26 13.06 -1.36
C THR A 175 -16.75 13.35 -1.24
N PRO A 176 -16.07 13.74 -2.34
CA PRO A 176 -14.63 13.99 -2.29
C PRO A 176 -14.32 15.24 -1.47
N ALA A 177 -13.45 15.11 -0.46
CA ALA A 177 -12.83 16.26 0.21
C ALA A 177 -11.59 16.66 -0.60
N LEU A 178 -11.74 17.68 -1.45
CA LEU A 178 -10.66 18.08 -2.39
C LEU A 178 -9.60 19.01 -1.75
N GLY A 179 -9.78 19.39 -0.48
CA GLY A 179 -8.87 20.36 0.15
C GLY A 179 -8.85 21.69 -0.60
N THR A 180 -7.66 22.27 -0.78
CA THR A 180 -7.45 23.49 -1.57
C THR A 180 -6.76 23.12 -2.89
N PRO A 181 -7.51 22.86 -3.98
CA PRO A 181 -6.90 22.56 -5.26
C PRO A 181 -6.16 23.79 -5.81
N SER A 182 -4.97 23.59 -6.34
CA SER A 182 -4.19 24.67 -6.97
C SER A 182 -4.79 25.16 -8.28
N ALA A 183 -5.57 24.32 -8.95
CA ALA A 183 -6.35 24.67 -10.13
C ALA A 183 -7.61 23.80 -10.21
N LEU A 184 -8.75 24.42 -10.55
CA LEU A 184 -10.00 23.73 -10.85
C LEU A 184 -10.57 24.26 -12.15
N VAL A 185 -10.62 23.42 -13.18
CA VAL A 185 -11.33 23.74 -14.44
C VAL A 185 -12.77 23.27 -14.30
N GLY A 186 -13.67 24.20 -14.05
CA GLY A 186 -15.08 23.94 -13.74
C GLY A 186 -16.00 23.98 -14.95
N THR A 187 -15.64 23.37 -16.09
CA THR A 187 -16.44 23.39 -17.33
C THR A 187 -17.82 22.74 -17.19
N ASN A 188 -18.00 21.85 -16.23
CA ASN A 188 -19.26 21.10 -16.02
C ASN A 188 -19.62 20.99 -14.53
N ILE A 189 -19.47 22.07 -13.77
CA ILE A 189 -19.95 22.08 -12.39
C ILE A 189 -21.46 22.30 -12.43
N THR A 190 -22.23 21.25 -12.19
CA THR A 190 -23.69 21.28 -12.09
C THR A 190 -24.09 21.03 -10.64
N GLY A 191 -25.15 21.68 -10.19
CA GLY A 191 -25.68 21.53 -8.83
C GLY A 191 -25.92 22.86 -8.13
N THR A 192 -26.40 22.81 -6.88
CA THR A 192 -26.63 24.00 -6.04
C THR A 192 -25.34 24.37 -5.30
N ALA A 193 -24.78 25.51 -5.60
CA ALA A 193 -23.60 26.06 -4.93
C ALA A 193 -23.98 26.93 -3.76
N ALA A 194 -24.75 26.42 -2.80
CA ALA A 194 -25.21 27.15 -1.60
C ALA A 194 -24.04 27.43 -0.65
N GLY A 195 -23.12 28.22 -0.92
CA GLY A 195 -21.92 28.54 -0.11
C GLY A 195 -20.66 28.70 -0.93
N LEU A 196 -20.78 28.70 -2.27
CA LEU A 196 -19.66 28.99 -3.13
C LEU A 196 -19.30 30.50 -3.03
N ASN A 197 -18.22 30.79 -2.35
CA ASN A 197 -17.64 32.14 -2.33
C ASN A 197 -16.67 32.27 -3.52
N ILE A 198 -17.11 32.98 -4.57
CA ILE A 198 -16.24 33.31 -5.71
C ILE A 198 -15.58 34.63 -5.39
N GLY A 199 -14.37 34.63 -4.84
CA GLY A 199 -13.57 35.80 -4.50
C GLY A 199 -13.09 36.65 -5.68
N GLY A 200 -13.54 36.33 -6.92
CA GLY A 200 -13.21 37.03 -8.15
C GLY A 200 -14.45 37.57 -8.87
N ASN A 201 -14.26 38.45 -9.87
CA ASN A 201 -15.36 38.94 -10.68
C ASN A 201 -15.97 37.80 -11.53
N ALA A 202 -17.26 37.52 -11.35
CA ALA A 202 -18.01 36.77 -12.33
C ALA A 202 -18.12 37.65 -13.58
N ALA A 203 -17.34 37.34 -14.63
CA ALA A 203 -17.28 38.15 -15.85
C ALA A 203 -18.62 38.24 -16.61
N THR A 204 -19.57 37.32 -16.32
CA THR A 204 -20.92 37.35 -16.88
C THR A 204 -21.91 36.68 -15.90
N ALA A 205 -22.50 37.41 -15.00
CA ALA A 205 -23.74 37.03 -14.34
C ALA A 205 -24.90 37.38 -15.26
N THR A 206 -25.39 36.44 -16.07
CA THR A 206 -26.46 36.70 -17.05
C THR A 206 -27.83 36.99 -16.39
N LEU A 207 -28.05 36.61 -15.16
CA LEU A 207 -29.21 36.94 -14.34
C LEU A 207 -28.88 36.90 -12.83
N ALA A 208 -28.76 38.05 -12.20
CA ALA A 208 -28.86 38.13 -10.75
C ALA A 208 -30.32 38.44 -10.38
N THR A 209 -31.15 37.40 -10.18
CA THR A 209 -32.58 37.54 -9.91
C THR A 209 -32.87 38.14 -8.53
N ASN A 210 -31.88 38.15 -7.63
CA ASN A 210 -32.00 38.76 -6.30
C ASN A 210 -30.63 39.29 -5.84
N ALA A 211 -30.25 40.47 -6.33
CA ALA A 211 -29.22 41.22 -5.67
C ALA A 211 -29.90 41.99 -4.48
N THR A 212 -30.07 41.32 -3.33
CA THR A 212 -30.67 41.91 -2.13
C THR A 212 -29.78 43.01 -1.50
N THR A 213 -28.57 43.16 -1.97
CA THR A 213 -27.68 44.28 -1.67
C THR A 213 -26.72 44.47 -2.82
N ALA A 214 -27.17 45.12 -3.91
CA ALA A 214 -26.23 45.91 -4.67
C ALA A 214 -25.82 47.06 -3.76
N ALA A 215 -24.79 46.81 -2.90
CA ALA A 215 -24.18 47.92 -2.18
C ALA A 215 -23.69 48.88 -3.25
N ALA A 216 -24.49 49.94 -3.46
CA ALA A 216 -24.21 51.04 -4.31
C ALA A 216 -24.12 50.75 -5.82
N ALA A 217 -25.23 50.36 -6.48
CA ALA A 217 -25.39 50.81 -7.86
C ALA A 217 -25.65 52.36 -7.76
N THR A 218 -24.59 53.12 -7.58
CA THR A 218 -24.65 54.57 -7.58
C THR A 218 -25.03 55.13 -8.94
N THR A 219 -25.11 54.26 -9.95
CA THR A 219 -25.37 54.71 -11.32
C THR A 219 -26.11 53.62 -12.10
N LEU A 220 -27.30 53.93 -12.57
CA LEU A 220 -27.96 53.18 -13.63
C LEU A 220 -27.58 53.80 -14.98
N VAL A 221 -26.81 53.10 -15.81
CA VAL A 221 -26.35 53.62 -17.11
C VAL A 221 -27.06 52.85 -18.22
N THR A 222 -27.76 53.62 -19.09
CA THR A 222 -28.24 53.16 -20.38
C THR A 222 -27.46 53.87 -21.49
N ALA A 223 -27.67 53.52 -22.76
CA ALA A 223 -26.95 54.16 -23.87
C ALA A 223 -27.30 55.68 -23.93
N GLY A 224 -26.55 56.50 -23.23
CA GLY A 224 -26.71 57.96 -23.19
C GLY A 224 -27.43 58.51 -21.98
N PHE A 225 -28.29 57.76 -21.30
CA PHE A 225 -28.99 58.17 -20.07
C PHE A 225 -28.42 57.46 -18.84
N SER A 226 -28.31 58.17 -17.75
CA SER A 226 -27.95 57.63 -16.47
C SER A 226 -28.71 58.25 -15.32
N ILE A 227 -28.88 57.46 -14.22
CA ILE A 227 -29.41 57.94 -12.96
C ILE A 227 -28.29 57.83 -11.93
N VAL A 228 -27.91 58.93 -11.34
CA VAL A 228 -26.78 59.02 -10.41
C VAL A 228 -27.21 59.65 -9.09
N GLU A 229 -26.91 59.03 -7.98
CA GLU A 229 -27.02 59.68 -6.67
C GLU A 229 -25.70 60.43 -6.36
N SER A 230 -25.80 61.69 -6.00
CA SER A 230 -24.67 62.49 -5.55
C SER A 230 -25.14 63.59 -4.61
N GLY A 231 -24.48 63.75 -3.46
CA GLY A 231 -24.78 64.80 -2.49
C GLY A 231 -26.21 64.79 -1.94
N GLY A 232 -26.83 63.59 -1.79
CA GLY A 232 -28.20 63.42 -1.32
C GLY A 232 -29.25 63.77 -2.37
N LYS A 233 -28.90 63.89 -3.62
CA LYS A 233 -29.81 64.11 -4.75
C LYS A 233 -29.67 63.00 -5.80
N LEU A 234 -30.78 62.62 -6.38
CA LEU A 234 -30.85 61.74 -7.54
C LEU A 234 -30.84 62.58 -8.81
N TYR A 235 -29.84 62.42 -9.64
CA TYR A 235 -29.69 63.12 -10.92
C TYR A 235 -30.06 62.22 -12.07
N PHE A 236 -30.89 62.74 -12.98
CA PHE A 236 -31.14 62.16 -14.31
C PHE A 236 -30.22 62.87 -15.30
N LYS A 237 -29.43 62.14 -16.00
CA LYS A 237 -28.40 62.69 -16.90
C LYS A 237 -28.56 62.19 -18.31
N TYR A 238 -28.19 63.01 -19.28
CA TYR A 238 -27.87 62.60 -20.64
C TYR A 238 -26.41 62.98 -20.97
N GLY A 239 -25.59 61.97 -21.19
CA GLY A 239 -24.17 62.19 -21.23
C GLY A 239 -23.64 62.82 -19.92
N ALA A 240 -22.91 63.91 -20.00
CA ALA A 240 -22.41 64.65 -18.84
C ALA A 240 -23.40 65.65 -18.24
N THR A 241 -24.54 65.90 -18.88
CA THR A 241 -25.51 66.97 -18.52
C THR A 241 -26.56 66.42 -17.57
N ASN A 242 -26.81 67.11 -16.44
CA ASN A 242 -27.93 66.85 -15.55
C ASN A 242 -29.19 67.45 -16.19
N ILE A 243 -30.13 66.58 -16.61
CA ILE A 243 -31.41 67.01 -17.25
C ILE A 243 -32.53 67.16 -16.25
N ALA A 244 -32.45 66.49 -15.11
CA ALA A 244 -33.35 66.63 -13.97
C ALA A 244 -32.66 66.17 -12.71
N SER A 245 -33.18 66.58 -11.55
CA SER A 245 -32.79 66.08 -10.24
C SER A 245 -33.96 66.01 -9.27
N MET A 246 -33.87 65.10 -8.32
CA MET A 246 -34.83 64.99 -7.19
C MET A 246 -34.02 64.94 -5.90
N ASP A 247 -34.42 65.79 -4.91
CA ASP A 247 -33.81 65.78 -3.56
C ASP A 247 -34.60 64.91 -2.57
N SER A 248 -34.01 64.71 -1.38
CA SER A 248 -34.59 63.87 -0.34
C SER A 248 -35.91 64.45 0.22
N SER A 249 -36.25 65.72 -0.09
CA SER A 249 -37.52 66.39 0.28
C SER A 249 -38.59 66.21 -0.80
N GLY A 250 -38.28 65.52 -1.90
CA GLY A 250 -39.20 65.28 -3.03
C GLY A 250 -39.26 66.43 -4.02
N ASN A 251 -38.36 67.41 -3.93
CA ASN A 251 -38.30 68.48 -4.92
C ASN A 251 -37.74 67.98 -6.21
N PHE A 252 -38.48 68.13 -7.31
CA PHE A 252 -38.05 67.74 -8.64
C PHE A 252 -37.70 68.98 -9.48
N ILE A 253 -36.49 69.07 -9.96
CA ILE A 253 -35.99 70.22 -10.73
C ILE A 253 -35.56 69.68 -12.11
N THR A 254 -35.98 70.30 -13.18
CA THR A 254 -35.65 70.02 -14.56
C THR A 254 -34.83 71.13 -15.19
N LEU A 255 -33.94 70.77 -16.16
CA LEU A 255 -33.15 71.77 -16.89
C LEU A 255 -34.00 72.62 -17.85
N ALA A 256 -35.12 72.05 -18.31
CA ALA A 256 -36.09 72.75 -19.21
C ALA A 256 -37.50 72.48 -18.72
N ASN A 257 -38.46 73.16 -19.34
CA ASN A 257 -39.87 73.03 -19.01
C ASN A 257 -40.36 71.58 -19.03
N VAL A 258 -41.11 71.17 -18.01
CA VAL A 258 -41.89 69.93 -18.02
C VAL A 258 -43.12 70.16 -18.83
N THR A 259 -43.25 69.54 -19.96
CA THR A 259 -44.48 69.52 -20.72
C THR A 259 -45.26 68.28 -20.31
N ALA A 260 -46.30 68.41 -19.56
CA ALA A 260 -47.24 67.36 -19.29
C ALA A 260 -48.07 67.17 -20.59
N TYR A 261 -47.89 66.11 -21.32
CA TYR A 261 -48.79 65.71 -22.38
C TYR A 261 -49.95 64.94 -21.74
N ASP A 262 -51.07 65.59 -21.71
CA ASP A 262 -52.35 64.96 -21.50
C ASP A 262 -52.91 64.65 -22.90
N THR A 263 -52.66 63.49 -23.40
CA THR A 263 -53.32 62.96 -24.56
C THR A 263 -53.88 61.58 -24.28
N PRO A 264 -55.11 61.32 -24.57
CA PRO A 264 -55.82 60.10 -24.31
C PRO A 264 -55.21 58.92 -25.08
#